data_fb692934475cb6fe638b4e169b886aa3
#
_entry.id   fb692934475cb6fe638b4e169b886aa3
#
_cell.length_a   1.000
_cell.length_b   1.000
_cell.length_c   1.000
_cell.angle_alpha   90.00
_cell.angle_beta   90.00
_cell.angle_gamma   90.00
#
_symmetry.space_group_name_H-M   'P 1'
#
loop_
_entity.id
_entity.type
_entity.pdbx_description
1 polymer ?
#
loop_
_entity_poly.entity_id
_entity_poly.type
_entity_poly.pdbx_seq_one_letter_code
_entity_poly.pdbx_strand_id
1 'polypeptide(L)'
;MEKMEAHVGKMETQLKQWGAKLDELVTKAEEAGTDAKVDYRKHIDDLKAKHQVAQSKLDELRAAGHDEWKTLKAGMESAWNELDVAFRKLTN
;
A
#
# COMPACT_ATOMS: atom_id res chain seq x y z
N MET A 1 -24.15 -5.42 -0.22
CA MET A 1 -23.78 -4.00 -0.08
C MET A 1 -22.96 -3.72 1.16
N GLU A 2 -23.43 -4.19 2.31
CA GLU A 2 -22.68 -4.01 3.56
C GLU A 2 -21.31 -4.63 3.51
N LYS A 3 -21.18 -5.79 2.85
CA LYS A 3 -19.89 -6.47 2.72
C LYS A 3 -18.88 -5.66 1.93
N MET A 4 -19.35 -4.92 0.91
CA MET A 4 -18.48 -4.11 0.08
C MET A 4 -17.92 -2.93 0.87
N GLU A 5 -18.76 -2.23 1.61
CA GLU A 5 -18.35 -1.09 2.42
C GLU A 5 -17.42 -1.51 3.54
N ALA A 6 -17.70 -2.64 4.18
CA ALA A 6 -16.86 -3.16 5.26
C ALA A 6 -15.48 -3.55 4.73
N HIS A 7 -15.43 -4.16 3.55
CA HIS A 7 -14.19 -4.56 2.91
C HIS A 7 -13.32 -3.34 2.56
N VAL A 8 -13.95 -2.33 1.97
CA VAL A 8 -13.28 -1.08 1.63
C VAL A 8 -12.77 -0.37 2.89
N GLY A 9 -13.58 -0.37 3.93
CA GLY A 9 -13.19 0.23 5.21
C GLY A 9 -11.95 -0.42 5.82
N LYS A 10 -11.87 -1.74 5.76
CA LYS A 10 -10.71 -2.48 6.23
C LYS A 10 -9.47 -2.14 5.42
N MET A 11 -9.62 -2.03 4.11
CA MET A 11 -8.52 -1.68 3.24
C MET A 11 -8.02 -0.26 3.47
N GLU A 12 -8.93 0.67 3.68
CA GLU A 12 -8.56 2.05 4.03
C GLU A 12 -7.74 2.10 5.32
N THR A 13 -8.18 1.35 6.32
CA THR A 13 -7.48 1.28 7.60
C THR A 13 -6.08 0.71 7.40
N GLN A 14 -5.96 -0.34 6.62
CA GLN A 14 -4.67 -0.96 6.34
C GLN A 14 -3.75 -0.03 5.56
N LEU A 15 -4.29 0.71 4.59
CA LEU A 15 -3.51 1.70 3.85
C LEU A 15 -2.96 2.78 4.77
N LYS A 16 -3.76 3.24 5.72
CA LYS A 16 -3.32 4.22 6.70
C LYS A 16 -2.20 3.67 7.57
N GLN A 17 -2.31 2.42 7.99
CA GLN A 17 -1.28 1.75 8.77
C GLN A 17 0.01 1.63 7.97
N TRP A 18 -0.08 1.26 6.71
CA TRP A 18 1.08 1.18 5.83
C TRP A 18 1.70 2.55 5.59
N GLY A 19 0.87 3.58 5.45
CA GLY A 19 1.36 4.95 5.32
C GLY A 19 2.16 5.40 6.53
N ALA A 20 1.65 5.10 7.73
CA ALA A 20 2.37 5.39 8.96
C ALA A 20 3.68 4.61 9.05
N LYS A 21 3.64 3.34 8.62
CA LYS A 21 4.83 2.49 8.59
C LYS A 21 5.88 3.04 7.62
N LEU A 22 5.43 3.53 6.47
CA LEU A 22 6.32 4.18 5.50
C LEU A 22 7.01 5.39 6.11
N ASP A 23 6.28 6.21 6.85
CA ASP A 23 6.86 7.37 7.52
C ASP A 23 7.93 6.96 8.53
N GLU A 24 7.69 5.89 9.28
CA GLU A 24 8.70 5.35 10.19
C GLU A 24 9.93 4.88 9.44
N LEU A 25 9.74 4.21 8.31
CA LEU A 25 10.83 3.71 7.50
C LEU A 25 11.66 4.85 6.90
N VAL A 26 11.01 5.92 6.48
CA VAL A 26 11.69 7.12 5.99
C VAL A 26 12.57 7.71 7.09
N THR A 27 12.03 7.82 8.29
CA THR A 27 12.77 8.35 9.43
C THR A 27 14.00 7.49 9.75
N LYS A 28 13.81 6.17 9.75
CA LYS A 28 14.90 5.24 9.98
C LYS A 28 15.98 5.33 8.90
N ALA A 29 15.56 5.51 7.65
CA ALA A 29 16.50 5.65 6.54
C ALA A 29 17.34 6.91 6.69
N GLU A 30 16.76 7.99 7.19
CA GLU A 30 17.48 9.24 7.42
C GLU A 30 18.52 9.09 8.54
N GLU A 31 18.22 8.24 9.52
CA GLU A 31 19.13 7.98 10.64
C GLU A 31 20.23 6.98 10.30
N ALA A 32 20.03 6.18 9.25
CA ALA A 32 20.98 5.14 8.86
C ALA A 32 22.24 5.74 8.22
N GLY A 33 23.29 4.96 8.23
CA GLY A 33 24.55 5.35 7.58
C GLY A 33 24.40 5.44 6.07
N THR A 34 25.35 6.10 5.42
CA THR A 34 25.28 6.48 4.01
C THR A 34 25.05 5.29 3.06
N ASP A 35 25.77 4.19 3.27
CA ASP A 35 25.69 3.04 2.38
C ASP A 35 24.36 2.30 2.50
N ALA A 36 23.90 2.11 3.72
CA ALA A 36 22.61 1.49 4.00
C ALA A 36 21.47 2.39 3.50
N LYS A 37 21.69 3.69 3.52
CA LYS A 37 20.68 4.69 3.14
C LYS A 37 20.26 4.58 1.68
N VAL A 38 21.20 4.31 0.78
CA VAL A 38 20.90 4.24 -0.66
C VAL A 38 19.96 3.07 -0.97
N ASP A 39 20.32 1.87 -0.52
CA ASP A 39 19.50 0.68 -0.77
C ASP A 39 18.15 0.77 -0.08
N TYR A 40 18.15 1.22 1.16
CA TYR A 40 16.93 1.37 1.95
C TYR A 40 16.00 2.37 1.31
N ARG A 41 16.55 3.46 0.80
CA ARG A 41 15.76 4.50 0.15
C ARG A 41 15.10 4.02 -1.14
N LYS A 42 15.78 3.18 -1.90
CA LYS A 42 15.19 2.58 -3.11
C LYS A 42 14.00 1.72 -2.75
N HIS A 43 14.10 0.94 -1.68
CA HIS A 43 12.98 0.12 -1.22
C HIS A 43 11.81 0.98 -0.75
N ILE A 44 12.10 2.07 -0.05
CA ILE A 44 11.07 2.99 0.42
C ILE A 44 10.38 3.66 -0.76
N ASP A 45 11.14 4.10 -1.76
CA ASP A 45 10.56 4.70 -2.96
C ASP A 45 9.64 3.72 -3.69
N ASP A 46 10.05 2.47 -3.79
CA ASP A 46 9.24 1.41 -4.38
C ASP A 46 7.95 1.19 -3.58
N LEU A 47 8.06 1.17 -2.25
CA LEU A 47 6.88 1.05 -1.38
C LEU A 47 5.94 2.22 -1.53
N LYS A 48 6.48 3.44 -1.65
CA LYS A 48 5.65 4.63 -1.87
C LYS A 48 4.88 4.54 -3.17
N ALA A 49 5.55 4.11 -4.24
CA ALA A 49 4.91 3.95 -5.54
C ALA A 49 3.80 2.90 -5.46
N LYS A 50 4.08 1.77 -4.83
CA LYS A 50 3.07 0.71 -4.66
C LYS A 50 1.91 1.16 -3.77
N HIS A 51 2.21 1.95 -2.74
CA HIS A 51 1.18 2.50 -1.86
C HIS A 51 0.27 3.44 -2.64
N GLN A 52 0.83 4.28 -3.51
CA GLN A 52 0.04 5.17 -4.34
C GLN A 52 -0.85 4.41 -5.33
N VAL A 53 -0.32 3.35 -5.93
CA VAL A 53 -1.10 2.50 -6.84
C VAL A 53 -2.26 1.86 -6.07
N ALA A 54 -2.00 1.32 -4.89
CA ALA A 54 -3.03 0.72 -4.06
C ALA A 54 -4.10 1.75 -3.68
N GLN A 55 -3.68 2.96 -3.32
CA GLN A 55 -4.61 4.04 -2.99
C GLN A 55 -5.49 4.41 -4.19
N SER A 56 -4.89 4.53 -5.37
CA SER A 56 -5.62 4.84 -6.59
C SER A 56 -6.63 3.74 -6.93
N LYS A 57 -6.22 2.48 -6.77
CA LYS A 57 -7.12 1.34 -7.01
C LYS A 57 -8.28 1.34 -6.03
N LEU A 58 -8.01 1.66 -4.78
CA LEU A 58 -9.07 1.74 -3.77
C LEU A 58 -10.05 2.87 -4.09
N ASP A 59 -9.53 4.02 -4.51
CA ASP A 59 -10.36 5.16 -4.90
C ASP A 59 -11.25 4.81 -6.10
N GLU A 60 -10.70 4.12 -7.09
CA GLU A 60 -11.47 3.63 -8.23
C GLU A 60 -12.58 2.68 -7.78
N LEU A 61 -12.25 1.79 -6.86
CA LEU A 61 -13.20 0.81 -6.34
C LEU A 61 -14.35 1.50 -5.62
N ARG A 62 -14.05 2.52 -4.83
CA ARG A 62 -15.07 3.29 -4.10
C ARG A 62 -16.02 4.04 -5.04
N ALA A 63 -15.48 4.50 -6.16
CA ALA A 63 -16.26 5.23 -7.16
C ALA A 63 -17.00 4.29 -8.13
N ALA A 64 -16.62 3.02 -8.16
CA ALA A 64 -17.15 2.04 -9.12
C ALA A 64 -18.58 1.63 -8.82
N GLY A 65 -19.31 1.33 -9.87
CA GLY A 65 -20.62 0.71 -9.76
C GLY A 65 -20.50 -0.78 -9.46
N HIS A 66 -21.63 -1.38 -9.19
CA HIS A 66 -21.72 -2.79 -8.80
C HIS A 66 -21.08 -3.75 -9.82
N ASP A 67 -21.26 -3.46 -11.10
CA ASP A 67 -20.76 -4.33 -12.17
C ASP A 67 -19.25 -4.24 -12.35
N GLU A 68 -18.69 -3.06 -12.13
CA GLU A 68 -17.25 -2.82 -12.28
C GLU A 68 -16.44 -3.33 -11.07
N TRP A 69 -17.11 -3.50 -9.95
CA TRP A 69 -16.46 -3.85 -8.69
C TRP A 69 -15.66 -5.13 -8.77
N LYS A 70 -16.19 -6.16 -9.42
CA LYS A 70 -15.51 -7.45 -9.53
C LYS A 70 -14.19 -7.34 -10.28
N THR A 71 -14.18 -6.58 -11.37
CA THR A 71 -12.98 -6.39 -12.18
C THR A 71 -11.93 -5.59 -11.44
N LEU A 72 -12.36 -4.49 -10.82
CA LEU A 72 -11.47 -3.62 -10.06
C LEU A 72 -10.93 -4.31 -8.81
N LYS A 73 -11.73 -5.15 -8.18
CA LYS A 73 -11.32 -5.88 -7.00
C LYS A 73 -10.10 -6.77 -7.25
N ALA A 74 -10.10 -7.47 -8.38
CA ALA A 74 -8.98 -8.35 -8.73
C ALA A 74 -7.68 -7.56 -8.87
N GLY A 75 -7.72 -6.42 -9.58
CA GLY A 75 -6.57 -5.55 -9.73
C GLY A 75 -6.10 -4.96 -8.42
N MET A 76 -7.04 -4.58 -7.58
CA MET A 76 -6.73 -4.02 -6.28
C MET A 76 -6.10 -5.06 -5.35
N GLU A 77 -6.62 -6.28 -5.34
CA GLU A 77 -6.05 -7.36 -4.53
C GLU A 77 -4.62 -7.66 -4.94
N SER A 78 -4.34 -7.62 -6.24
CA SER A 78 -2.99 -7.81 -6.76
C SER A 78 -2.04 -6.72 -6.24
N ALA A 79 -2.46 -5.46 -6.33
CA ALA A 79 -1.69 -4.33 -5.83
C ALA A 79 -1.47 -4.42 -4.32
N TRP A 80 -2.50 -4.85 -3.60
CA TRP A 80 -2.44 -5.03 -2.15
C TRP A 80 -1.43 -6.09 -1.76
N ASN A 81 -1.47 -7.21 -2.46
CA ASN A 81 -0.55 -8.32 -2.20
C ASN A 81 0.90 -7.92 -2.48
N GLU A 82 1.13 -7.19 -3.56
CA GLU A 82 2.47 -6.69 -3.87
C GLU A 82 2.99 -5.76 -2.78
N LEU A 83 2.13 -4.88 -2.28
CA LEU A 83 2.48 -3.96 -1.21
C LEU A 83 2.79 -4.71 0.08
N ASP A 84 1.95 -5.69 0.43
CA ASP A 84 2.14 -6.50 1.63
C ASP A 84 3.47 -7.25 1.58
N VAL A 85 3.78 -7.88 0.45
CA VAL A 85 5.04 -8.59 0.26
C VAL A 85 6.23 -7.65 0.37
N ALA A 86 6.13 -6.46 -0.23
CA ALA A 86 7.20 -5.48 -0.17
C ALA A 86 7.47 -5.01 1.26
N PHE A 87 6.41 -4.79 2.04
CA PHE A 87 6.56 -4.43 3.45
C PHE A 87 7.21 -5.55 4.26
N ARG A 88 6.80 -6.78 4.02
CA ARG A 88 7.37 -7.94 4.72
C ARG A 88 8.86 -8.09 4.46
N LYS A 89 9.27 -7.86 3.22
CA LYS A 89 10.69 -7.92 2.86
C LYS A 89 11.51 -6.89 3.60
N LEU A 90 10.95 -5.70 3.80
CA LEU A 90 11.64 -4.63 4.51
C LEU A 90 11.71 -4.84 6.01
N THR A 91 10.67 -5.45 6.59
CA THR A 91 10.57 -5.62 8.04
C THR A 91 11.22 -6.92 8.54
N ASN A 92 11.54 -7.82 7.65
CA ASN A 92 12.28 -9.03 7.98
C ASN A 92 13.77 -8.80 7.77
#